data_e44af31fe483dc85e99cb98bb573b396
#
_entry.id   e44af31fe483dc85e99cb98bb573b396
#
_cell.length_a   1.000
_cell.length_b   1.000
_cell.length_c   1.000
_cell.angle_alpha   90.00
_cell.angle_beta   90.00
_cell.angle_gamma   90.00
#
_symmetry.space_group_name_H-M   'P 1'
#
loop_
_entity.id
_entity.type
_entity.pdbx_description
1 polymer ?
#
loop_
_entity_poly.entity_id
_entity_poly.type
_entity_poly.pdbx_seq_one_letter_code
_entity_poly.pdbx_strand_id
1 'polypeptide(L)'
;GMVAFQKAFHIPLTGTYASAWVVHSAFAMPLAIYIFRNYMMTLPKELIEAARVDGASNYQIFWQLILPMSVPALASFAIFQFLWVWNDYLIAFVFVGEQKAVMTYRLLRLLGQYGQGWRDVAAGSFISLIIPLLVFFGLQRYFVRGLLAGSVKG
;
A
#
# COMPACT_ATOMS: atom_id res chain seq x y z
N GLY A 1 -25.85 12.84 -2.06
CA GLY A 1 -25.03 11.64 -2.10
C GLY A 1 -24.14 11.46 -0.87
N MET A 2 -23.10 12.27 -0.72
CA MET A 2 -22.06 12.13 0.33
C MET A 2 -22.57 12.33 1.77
N VAL A 3 -23.42 13.33 1.98
CA VAL A 3 -24.06 13.62 3.29
C VAL A 3 -25.05 12.53 3.71
N ALA A 4 -25.75 11.94 2.75
CA ALA A 4 -26.67 10.83 3.03
C ALA A 4 -25.93 9.55 3.44
N PHE A 5 -24.78 9.27 2.80
CA PHE A 5 -23.91 8.14 3.15
C PHE A 5 -23.32 8.32 4.55
N GLN A 6 -22.82 9.52 4.89
CA GLN A 6 -22.33 9.83 6.24
C GLN A 6 -23.37 9.57 7.33
N LYS A 7 -24.63 9.99 7.07
CA LYS A 7 -25.74 9.78 8.01
C LYS A 7 -26.13 8.30 8.15
N ALA A 8 -26.12 7.56 7.02
CA ALA A 8 -26.53 6.15 7.00
C ALA A 8 -25.53 5.22 7.73
N PHE A 9 -24.23 5.49 7.59
CA PHE A 9 -23.18 4.59 8.11
C PHE A 9 -22.45 5.15 9.33
N HIS A 10 -22.79 6.34 9.82
CA HIS A 10 -22.12 7.05 10.94
C HIS A 10 -20.61 7.16 10.77
N ILE A 11 -20.10 7.09 9.53
CA ILE A 11 -18.68 7.22 9.21
C ILE A 11 -18.43 8.65 8.75
N PRO A 12 -17.65 9.45 9.49
CA PRO A 12 -17.26 10.77 9.02
C PRO A 12 -16.35 10.61 7.79
N LEU A 13 -16.87 10.96 6.60
CA LEU A 13 -16.14 10.85 5.33
C LEU A 13 -15.05 11.90 5.15
N THR A 14 -14.96 12.87 6.06
CA THR A 14 -13.95 13.93 6.05
C THR A 14 -13.53 14.28 7.46
N GLY A 15 -12.32 14.82 7.63
CA GLY A 15 -11.80 15.23 8.92
C GLY A 15 -11.28 14.10 9.81
N THR A 16 -11.12 12.87 9.28
CA THR A 16 -10.59 11.73 10.03
C THR A 16 -9.56 10.93 9.23
N TYR A 17 -8.63 10.28 9.92
CA TYR A 17 -7.70 9.35 9.27
C TYR A 17 -8.42 8.16 8.65
N ALA A 18 -9.54 7.72 9.23
CA ALA A 18 -10.33 6.61 8.69
C ALA A 18 -10.83 6.88 7.26
N SER A 19 -11.20 8.12 6.96
CA SER A 19 -11.60 8.50 5.59
C SER A 19 -10.46 8.36 4.59
N ALA A 20 -9.26 8.78 4.96
CA ALA A 20 -8.08 8.59 4.12
C ALA A 20 -7.75 7.10 3.92
N TRP A 21 -7.85 6.27 4.97
CA TRP A 21 -7.63 4.82 4.87
C TRP A 21 -8.60 4.14 3.91
N VAL A 22 -9.88 4.49 3.97
CA VAL A 22 -10.90 3.95 3.05
C VAL A 22 -10.59 4.34 1.61
N VAL A 23 -10.26 5.61 1.37
CA VAL A 23 -9.94 6.11 0.04
C VAL A 23 -8.68 5.46 -0.52
N HIS A 24 -7.58 5.41 0.28
CA HIS A 24 -6.36 4.72 -0.13
C HIS A 24 -6.59 3.24 -0.41
N SER A 25 -7.41 2.56 0.41
CA SER A 25 -7.75 1.15 0.18
C SER A 25 -8.54 0.97 -1.11
N ALA A 26 -9.50 1.85 -1.40
CA ALA A 26 -10.28 1.81 -2.63
C ALA A 26 -9.39 1.97 -3.88
N PHE A 27 -8.45 2.93 -3.86
CA PHE A 27 -7.48 3.11 -4.95
C PHE A 27 -6.46 1.98 -5.05
N ALA A 28 -6.11 1.33 -3.94
CA ALA A 28 -5.20 0.20 -3.92
C ALA A 28 -5.79 -1.08 -4.52
N MET A 29 -7.11 -1.26 -4.40
CA MET A 29 -7.80 -2.52 -4.78
C MET A 29 -7.55 -2.96 -6.23
N PRO A 30 -7.67 -2.12 -7.26
CA PRO A 30 -7.42 -2.53 -8.64
C PRO A 30 -6.01 -3.08 -8.83
N LEU A 31 -5.00 -2.39 -8.28
CA LEU A 31 -3.60 -2.80 -8.35
C LEU A 31 -3.35 -4.08 -7.55
N ALA A 32 -3.91 -4.20 -6.36
CA ALA A 32 -3.82 -5.41 -5.53
C ALA A 32 -4.38 -6.63 -6.27
N ILE A 33 -5.60 -6.51 -6.80
CA ILE A 33 -6.27 -7.59 -7.55
C ILE A 33 -5.42 -7.98 -8.76
N TYR A 34 -4.90 -7.00 -9.50
CA TYR A 34 -4.07 -7.25 -10.67
C TYR A 34 -2.79 -8.03 -10.31
N ILE A 35 -2.04 -7.54 -9.32
CA ILE A 35 -0.77 -8.16 -8.90
C ILE A 35 -1.03 -9.60 -8.37
N PHE A 36 -1.99 -9.75 -7.46
CA PHE A 36 -2.23 -11.06 -6.85
C PHE A 36 -2.80 -12.06 -7.83
N ARG A 37 -3.75 -11.65 -8.69
CA ARG A 37 -4.27 -12.52 -9.74
C ARG A 37 -3.16 -13.02 -10.66
N ASN A 38 -2.32 -12.12 -11.17
CA ASN A 38 -1.23 -12.50 -12.07
C ASN A 38 -0.22 -13.43 -11.37
N TYR A 39 0.11 -13.14 -10.12
CA TYR A 39 1.00 -14.01 -9.36
C TYR A 39 0.40 -15.39 -9.11
N MET A 40 -0.86 -15.48 -8.70
CA MET A 40 -1.55 -16.76 -8.49
C MET A 40 -1.60 -17.63 -9.76
N MET A 41 -1.66 -16.99 -10.93
CA MET A 41 -1.62 -17.72 -12.22
C MET A 41 -0.24 -18.32 -12.51
N THR A 42 0.82 -17.90 -11.82
CA THR A 42 2.17 -18.49 -11.97
C THR A 42 2.42 -19.65 -11.01
N LEU A 43 1.55 -19.87 -10.03
CA LEU A 43 1.72 -20.94 -9.08
C LEU A 43 1.50 -22.30 -9.77
N PRO A 44 2.34 -23.32 -9.49
CA PRO A 44 2.18 -24.65 -10.04
C PRO A 44 0.84 -25.27 -9.61
N LYS A 45 0.00 -25.64 -10.56
CA LYS A 45 -1.30 -26.26 -10.28
C LYS A 45 -1.13 -27.64 -9.63
N GLU A 46 -0.06 -28.32 -9.99
CA GLU A 46 0.28 -29.67 -9.50
C GLU A 46 0.42 -29.70 -7.97
N LEU A 47 0.96 -28.61 -7.37
CA LEU A 47 1.06 -28.51 -5.91
C LEU A 47 -0.31 -28.39 -5.24
N ILE A 48 -1.22 -27.65 -5.85
CA ILE A 48 -2.58 -27.47 -5.34
C ILE A 48 -3.38 -28.77 -5.48
N GLU A 49 -3.20 -29.46 -6.61
CA GLU A 49 -3.85 -30.75 -6.88
C GLU A 49 -3.32 -31.85 -5.95
N ALA A 50 -2.01 -31.93 -5.73
CA ALA A 50 -1.40 -32.85 -4.78
C ALA A 50 -1.94 -32.65 -3.36
N ALA A 51 -1.98 -31.38 -2.90
CA ALA A 51 -2.53 -31.08 -1.58
C ALA A 51 -4.02 -31.51 -1.44
N ARG A 52 -4.81 -31.41 -2.52
CA ARG A 52 -6.19 -31.90 -2.52
C ARG A 52 -6.28 -33.43 -2.44
N VAL A 53 -5.39 -34.12 -3.15
CA VAL A 53 -5.30 -35.59 -3.08
C VAL A 53 -4.92 -36.05 -1.67
N ASP A 54 -4.05 -35.29 -0.99
CA ASP A 54 -3.68 -35.49 0.42
C ASP A 54 -4.80 -35.12 1.41
N GLY A 55 -5.97 -34.69 0.92
CA GLY A 55 -7.14 -34.40 1.74
C GLY A 55 -7.13 -32.99 2.38
N ALA A 56 -6.25 -32.09 1.94
CA ALA A 56 -6.22 -30.73 2.47
C ALA A 56 -7.47 -29.94 2.07
N SER A 57 -8.09 -29.29 3.02
CA SER A 57 -9.20 -28.35 2.77
C SER A 57 -8.73 -27.09 2.02
N ASN A 58 -9.64 -26.41 1.34
CA ASN A 58 -9.32 -25.14 0.66
C ASN A 58 -8.72 -24.10 1.61
N TYR A 59 -9.12 -24.09 2.87
CA TYR A 59 -8.58 -23.21 3.90
C TYR A 59 -7.11 -23.55 4.22
N GLN A 60 -6.79 -24.84 4.37
CA GLN A 60 -5.41 -25.29 4.60
C GLN A 60 -4.53 -25.00 3.38
N ILE A 61 -5.02 -25.26 2.16
CA ILE A 61 -4.29 -24.92 0.93
C ILE A 61 -4.01 -23.44 0.86
N PHE A 62 -4.98 -22.58 1.18
CA PHE A 62 -4.77 -21.13 1.16
C PHE A 62 -3.70 -20.68 2.17
N TRP A 63 -3.84 -21.07 3.44
CA TRP A 63 -2.97 -20.56 4.50
C TRP A 63 -1.59 -21.20 4.54
N GLN A 64 -1.49 -22.51 4.20
CA GLN A 64 -0.25 -23.26 4.32
C GLN A 64 0.55 -23.36 3.01
N LEU A 65 -0.10 -23.13 1.86
CA LEU A 65 0.54 -23.26 0.56
C LEU A 65 0.52 -21.91 -0.19
N ILE A 66 -0.68 -21.42 -0.55
CA ILE A 66 -0.80 -20.24 -1.44
C ILE A 66 -0.24 -18.97 -0.79
N LEU A 67 -0.63 -18.69 0.43
CA LEU A 67 -0.22 -17.45 1.12
C LEU A 67 1.30 -17.38 1.35
N PRO A 68 1.99 -18.41 1.87
CA PRO A 68 3.45 -18.40 1.99
C PRO A 68 4.17 -18.24 0.65
N MET A 69 3.68 -18.90 -0.39
CA MET A 69 4.24 -18.75 -1.74
C MET A 69 4.04 -17.35 -2.30
N SER A 70 2.96 -16.66 -1.91
CA SER A 70 2.61 -15.32 -2.38
C SER A 70 3.36 -14.19 -1.66
N VAL A 71 4.19 -14.49 -0.66
CA VAL A 71 4.96 -13.48 0.09
C VAL A 71 5.74 -12.50 -0.82
N PRO A 72 6.41 -12.93 -1.91
CA PRO A 72 7.10 -11.98 -2.80
C PRO A 72 6.15 -10.98 -3.47
N ALA A 73 4.98 -11.42 -3.91
CA ALA A 73 3.97 -10.54 -4.51
C ALA A 73 3.35 -9.59 -3.47
N LEU A 74 3.06 -10.11 -2.28
CA LEU A 74 2.57 -9.33 -1.14
C LEU A 74 3.56 -8.23 -0.75
N ALA A 75 4.85 -8.57 -0.64
CA ALA A 75 5.89 -7.61 -0.29
C ALA A 75 6.06 -6.54 -1.37
N SER A 76 6.01 -6.92 -2.65
CA SER A 76 6.10 -5.97 -3.76
C SER A 76 4.91 -4.98 -3.72
N PHE A 77 3.70 -5.49 -3.57
CA PHE A 77 2.52 -4.65 -3.41
C PHE A 77 2.61 -3.74 -2.18
N ALA A 78 3.05 -4.27 -1.04
CA ALA A 78 3.19 -3.51 0.20
C ALA A 78 4.18 -2.34 0.06
N ILE A 79 5.31 -2.53 -0.64
CA ILE A 79 6.27 -1.44 -0.90
C ILE A 79 5.62 -0.34 -1.73
N PHE A 80 4.97 -0.69 -2.87
CA PHE A 80 4.32 0.29 -3.73
C PHE A 80 3.21 1.05 -2.99
N GLN A 81 2.35 0.31 -2.29
CA GLN A 81 1.24 0.91 -1.55
C GLN A 81 1.74 1.79 -0.40
N PHE A 82 2.78 1.36 0.31
CA PHE A 82 3.40 2.16 1.36
C PHE A 82 3.96 3.47 0.79
N LEU A 83 4.75 3.40 -0.29
CA LEU A 83 5.34 4.59 -0.91
C LEU A 83 4.27 5.54 -1.44
N TRP A 84 3.20 5.00 -2.00
CA TRP A 84 2.07 5.81 -2.45
C TRP A 84 1.43 6.57 -1.30
N VAL A 85 1.06 5.86 -0.23
CA VAL A 85 0.43 6.47 0.95
C VAL A 85 1.38 7.44 1.66
N TRP A 86 2.66 7.10 1.76
CA TRP A 86 3.67 7.94 2.40
C TRP A 86 3.86 9.28 1.70
N ASN A 87 3.88 9.27 0.37
CA ASN A 87 4.05 10.48 -0.44
C ASN A 87 2.74 11.22 -0.73
N ASP A 88 1.60 10.71 -0.24
CA ASP A 88 0.32 11.34 -0.50
C ASP A 88 0.19 12.69 0.21
N TYR A 89 -0.26 13.66 -0.57
CA TYR A 89 -0.65 14.98 -0.12
C TYR A 89 -2.14 15.22 -0.38
N LEU A 90 -2.61 14.83 -1.56
CA LEU A 90 -3.93 15.22 -2.06
C LEU A 90 -5.07 14.59 -1.26
N ILE A 91 -5.01 13.27 -1.05
CA ILE A 91 -6.04 12.56 -0.28
C ILE A 91 -6.02 13.04 1.16
N ALA A 92 -4.83 13.24 1.74
CA ALA A 92 -4.69 13.77 3.08
C ALA A 92 -5.26 15.18 3.20
N PHE A 93 -4.99 16.06 2.24
CA PHE A 93 -5.52 17.43 2.22
C PHE A 93 -7.05 17.44 2.13
N VAL A 94 -7.64 16.64 1.23
CA VAL A 94 -9.08 16.63 0.97
C VAL A 94 -9.85 15.92 2.08
N PHE A 95 -9.35 14.79 2.58
CA PHE A 95 -10.13 13.92 3.46
C PHE A 95 -9.75 14.05 4.95
N VAL A 96 -8.52 14.39 5.29
CA VAL A 96 -8.08 14.54 6.68
C VAL A 96 -8.19 15.99 7.15
N GLY A 97 -7.85 16.93 6.29
CA GLY A 97 -7.91 18.37 6.57
C GLY A 97 -6.73 18.89 7.40
N GLU A 98 -6.71 20.21 7.60
CA GLU A 98 -5.57 20.91 8.20
C GLU A 98 -5.28 20.57 9.66
N GLN A 99 -6.31 20.29 10.45
CA GLN A 99 -6.15 20.07 11.90
C GLN A 99 -5.37 18.79 12.22
N LYS A 100 -5.49 17.78 11.36
CA LYS A 100 -4.82 16.48 11.48
C LYS A 100 -3.78 16.29 10.37
N ALA A 101 -3.15 17.37 9.96
CA ALA A 101 -2.24 17.39 8.82
C ALA A 101 -1.15 16.31 8.90
N VAL A 102 -1.03 15.54 7.83
CA VAL A 102 0.05 14.58 7.62
C VAL A 102 1.37 15.29 7.30
N MET A 103 2.47 14.53 7.30
CA MET A 103 3.82 15.09 7.16
C MET A 103 4.02 15.84 5.85
N THR A 104 3.57 15.30 4.71
CA THR A 104 3.65 15.92 3.39
C THR A 104 2.97 17.30 3.36
N TYR A 105 1.80 17.43 3.97
CA TYR A 105 1.10 18.70 4.11
C TYR A 105 1.88 19.69 4.97
N ARG A 106 2.45 19.25 6.11
CA ARG A 106 3.23 20.11 7.00
C ARG A 106 4.53 20.58 6.34
N LEU A 107 5.21 19.71 5.60
CA LEU A 107 6.41 20.06 4.85
C LEU A 107 6.12 21.17 3.82
N LEU A 108 5.01 21.04 3.09
CA LEU A 108 4.62 22.08 2.13
C LEU A 108 4.36 23.43 2.79
N ARG A 109 3.77 23.44 3.98
CA ARG A 109 3.54 24.70 4.74
C ARG A 109 4.80 25.36 5.27
N LEU A 110 5.91 24.64 5.44
CA LEU A 110 7.21 25.21 5.81
C LEU A 110 7.78 26.12 4.74
N LEU A 111 7.35 25.97 3.47
CA LEU A 111 7.75 26.89 2.40
C LEU A 111 7.37 28.34 2.68
N GLY A 112 6.31 28.56 3.50
CA GLY A 112 5.78 29.90 3.74
C GLY A 112 5.14 30.52 2.49
N GLN A 113 4.53 31.68 2.67
CA GLN A 113 3.79 32.36 1.61
C GLN A 113 4.68 32.84 0.44
N TYR A 114 5.98 33.08 0.70
CA TYR A 114 6.95 33.65 -0.26
C TYR A 114 8.15 32.73 -0.51
N GLY A 115 8.04 31.43 -0.19
CA GLY A 115 9.12 30.47 -0.43
C GLY A 115 10.33 30.66 0.49
N GLN A 116 10.17 31.27 1.68
CA GLN A 116 11.28 31.58 2.58
C GLN A 116 11.80 30.38 3.36
N GLY A 117 11.01 29.30 3.47
CA GLY A 117 11.30 28.12 4.28
C GLY A 117 12.05 27.00 3.54
N TRP A 118 12.75 27.26 2.45
CA TRP A 118 13.44 26.22 1.66
C TRP A 118 14.41 25.38 2.48
N ARG A 119 15.11 25.99 3.42
CA ARG A 119 16.06 25.28 4.28
C ARG A 119 15.35 24.25 5.17
N ASP A 120 14.23 24.64 5.75
CA ASP A 120 13.44 23.77 6.64
C ASP A 120 12.72 22.68 5.86
N VAL A 121 12.22 23.00 4.66
CA VAL A 121 11.64 22.00 3.74
C VAL A 121 12.69 20.99 3.31
N ALA A 122 13.88 21.44 2.95
CA ALA A 122 14.96 20.51 2.56
C ALA A 122 15.34 19.58 3.73
N ALA A 123 15.58 20.13 4.92
CA ALA A 123 15.90 19.33 6.10
C ALA A 123 14.78 18.35 6.45
N GLY A 124 13.52 18.81 6.49
CA GLY A 124 12.37 17.95 6.76
C GLY A 124 12.15 16.87 5.70
N SER A 125 12.41 17.18 4.43
CA SER A 125 12.33 16.19 3.34
C SER A 125 13.40 15.10 3.49
N PHE A 126 14.63 15.43 3.82
CA PHE A 126 15.69 14.46 4.10
C PHE A 126 15.31 13.55 5.27
N ILE A 127 14.80 14.11 6.36
CA ILE A 127 14.33 13.32 7.52
C ILE A 127 13.17 12.39 7.10
N SER A 128 12.25 12.88 6.27
CA SER A 128 11.10 12.11 5.82
C SER A 128 11.48 10.92 4.93
N LEU A 129 12.63 10.95 4.26
CA LEU A 129 13.13 9.84 3.43
C LEU A 129 13.62 8.65 4.25
N ILE A 130 13.98 8.85 5.52
CA ILE A 130 14.53 7.77 6.36
C ILE A 130 13.58 6.58 6.45
N ILE A 131 12.29 6.84 6.70
CA ILE A 131 11.30 5.76 6.87
C ILE A 131 11.06 4.98 5.57
N PRO A 132 10.81 5.62 4.41
CA PRO A 132 10.74 4.92 3.12
C PRO A 132 11.98 4.08 2.81
N LEU A 133 13.16 4.60 3.09
CA LEU A 133 14.41 3.86 2.88
C LEU A 133 14.51 2.63 3.78
N LEU A 134 14.16 2.74 5.06
CA LEU A 134 14.13 1.60 5.98
C LEU A 134 13.13 0.52 5.53
N VAL A 135 11.93 0.93 5.11
CA VAL A 135 10.92 0.01 4.58
C VAL A 135 11.42 -0.67 3.29
N PHE A 136 12.00 0.12 2.37
CA PHE A 136 12.54 -0.42 1.13
C PHE A 136 13.66 -1.43 1.39
N PHE A 137 14.68 -1.06 2.17
CA PHE A 137 15.80 -1.96 2.49
C PHE A 137 15.37 -3.22 3.25
N GLY A 138 14.35 -3.11 4.11
CA GLY A 138 13.78 -4.26 4.82
C GLY A 138 13.08 -5.25 3.90
N LEU A 139 12.42 -4.75 2.85
CA LEU A 139 11.58 -5.56 1.95
C LEU A 139 12.22 -5.84 0.58
N GLN A 140 13.33 -5.19 0.20
CA GLN A 140 13.94 -5.27 -1.13
C GLN A 140 14.25 -6.72 -1.58
N ARG A 141 14.65 -7.60 -0.66
CA ARG A 141 14.91 -9.01 -0.96
C ARG A 141 13.71 -9.75 -1.55
N TYR A 142 12.52 -9.38 -1.13
CA TYR A 142 11.27 -9.96 -1.64
C TYR A 142 10.88 -9.34 -2.99
N PHE A 143 11.14 -8.04 -3.14
CA PHE A 143 10.89 -7.30 -4.38
C PHE A 143 11.68 -7.85 -5.56
N VAL A 144 12.99 -8.08 -5.37
CA VAL A 144 13.86 -8.66 -6.40
C VAL A 144 13.38 -10.06 -6.80
N ARG A 145 13.01 -10.90 -5.83
CA ARG A 145 12.47 -12.25 -6.11
C ARG A 145 11.14 -12.19 -6.87
N GLY A 146 10.27 -11.25 -6.53
CA GLY A 146 8.97 -11.07 -7.20
C GLY A 146 9.11 -10.63 -8.66
N LEU A 147 10.04 -9.73 -8.96
CA LEU A 147 10.31 -9.27 -10.32
C LEU A 147 10.94 -10.39 -11.18
N LEU A 148 11.89 -11.15 -10.63
CA LEU A 148 12.56 -12.23 -11.35
C LEU A 148 11.59 -13.38 -11.67
N ALA A 149 10.66 -13.71 -10.79
CA ALA A 149 9.64 -14.72 -11.03
C ALA A 149 8.69 -14.35 -12.20
N GLY A 150 8.48 -13.05 -12.45
CA GLY A 150 7.68 -12.56 -13.57
C GLY A 150 8.43 -12.46 -14.90
N SER A 151 9.78 -12.45 -14.89
CA SER A 151 10.61 -12.23 -16.07
C SER A 151 11.10 -13.53 -16.75
N VAL A 152 10.94 -14.70 -16.11
CA VAL A 152 11.38 -16.01 -16.63
C VAL A 152 10.29 -16.67 -17.48
N LYS A 153 9.58 -15.91 -18.31
CA LYS A 153 8.79 -16.43 -19.42
C LYS A 153 9.40 -15.91 -20.73
N GLY A 154 10.54 -16.46 -21.07
CA GLY A 154 11.14 -16.41 -22.37
C GLY A 154 11.46 -17.82 -22.80
#